data_fc7a43808dd3dbc31a403536e985a465
#
_entry.id   fc7a43808dd3dbc31a403536e985a465
#
_cell.length_a   1.000
_cell.length_b   1.000
_cell.length_c   1.000
_cell.angle_alpha   90.00
_cell.angle_beta   90.00
_cell.angle_gamma   90.00
#
_symmetry.space_group_name_H-M   'P 1'
#
loop_
_entity.id
_entity.type
_entity.pdbx_description
1 polymer ?
#
loop_
_entity_poly.entity_id
_entity_poly.type
_entity_poly.pdbx_seq_one_letter_code
_entity_poly.pdbx_strand_id
1 'polypeptide(L)'
;MAKLKKIETEAYPQEVLAEEEPRYLRRQKPVEIKRRKFGKKAWKGYFRVAFIVVLLAACAGAIFALGEFLLTSPAVALASPSQVDLTGNHFVARASVLEIFSPDRGRSVLRVPLATRRAEIEALPWVESATVRRALPNRVEVEIVERTPIAFVRDGTDLFLADKAGMILDRPLEADFHFPVVTGITAVMPREDRARRMQLMSDFMTQIRDVRSDAGDSVSEIDLSDANDVQATFAGLQGAGAAVPGALLVHFGNGDFHDKFQVLLNNIGQWEQAAGRVASVDLRFEREVVVNPENPAPASQPVAKTTAAPIAAAPVRRAAPASHARLASEGKPVTSRSAHKIESRARARSKSKSTSKPVHHTKKHAAHANVSR
;
A
#
# COMPACT_ATOMS: atom_id res chain seq x y z
N MET A 1 9.38 -42.08 58.18
CA MET A 1 9.48 -42.98 59.35
C MET A 1 10.08 -44.29 58.87
N ALA A 2 11.41 -44.44 58.97
CA ALA A 2 12.14 -45.66 58.59
C ALA A 2 12.60 -46.35 59.87
N LYS A 3 12.11 -47.56 60.05
CA LYS A 3 12.52 -48.42 61.19
C LYS A 3 13.84 -49.12 60.85
N LEU A 4 14.87 -48.73 61.62
CA LEU A 4 16.12 -49.47 61.76
C LEU A 4 15.86 -50.79 62.53
N LYS A 5 16.22 -51.92 61.93
CA LYS A 5 16.18 -53.21 62.57
C LYS A 5 17.60 -53.54 63.04
N LYS A 6 17.69 -53.65 64.33
CA LYS A 6 18.82 -53.95 65.17
C LYS A 6 19.37 -55.38 64.86
N ILE A 7 20.66 -55.46 64.62
CA ILE A 7 21.38 -56.73 64.53
C ILE A 7 21.91 -57.10 65.90
N GLU A 8 21.44 -58.21 66.38
CA GLU A 8 21.91 -58.78 67.60
C GLU A 8 23.09 -59.72 67.34
N THR A 9 24.15 -59.47 68.02
CA THR A 9 25.40 -60.28 68.02
C THR A 9 25.22 -61.42 68.99
N GLU A 10 25.17 -62.64 68.44
CA GLU A 10 25.31 -63.80 69.31
C GLU A 10 26.73 -64.38 69.28
N ALA A 11 27.20 -64.61 70.43
CA ALA A 11 28.55 -65.10 70.77
C ALA A 11 28.77 -66.58 70.36
N TYR A 12 29.93 -66.82 69.87
CA TYR A 12 30.45 -68.19 69.64
C TYR A 12 30.86 -68.87 70.94
N PRO A 13 30.57 -70.13 71.14
CA PRO A 13 31.39 -71.00 72.02
C PRO A 13 32.41 -71.78 71.16
N GLN A 14 33.66 -71.75 71.61
CA GLN A 14 34.73 -72.65 71.20
C GLN A 14 34.52 -74.02 71.82
N GLU A 15 34.68 -75.02 71.03
CA GLU A 15 35.40 -76.29 71.35
C GLU A 15 35.39 -77.21 70.16
N VAL A 16 36.51 -77.43 69.63
CA VAL A 16 37.50 -78.52 69.74
C VAL A 16 37.13 -79.78 69.03
N LEU A 17 38.03 -80.16 68.28
CA LEU A 17 38.58 -81.44 67.92
C LEU A 17 38.69 -81.74 66.45
N ALA A 18 39.92 -81.91 66.14
CA ALA A 18 40.40 -82.42 64.85
C ALA A 18 39.74 -83.72 64.50
N GLU A 19 39.18 -83.82 63.35
CA GLU A 19 39.04 -85.09 62.63
C GLU A 19 39.36 -84.86 61.15
N GLU A 20 40.11 -85.80 60.64
CA GLU A 20 40.81 -85.84 59.40
C GLU A 20 39.92 -85.55 58.21
N GLU A 21 40.40 -84.68 57.36
CA GLU A 21 39.78 -84.44 56.08
C GLU A 21 39.99 -85.56 55.13
N PRO A 22 38.94 -86.19 54.54
CA PRO A 22 39.05 -86.87 53.27
C PRO A 22 39.13 -85.86 52.19
N ARG A 23 40.26 -85.72 51.56
CA ARG A 23 40.48 -84.98 50.31
C ARG A 23 39.62 -85.50 49.21
N TYR A 24 38.37 -85.12 49.15
CA TYR A 24 37.56 -85.26 47.87
C TYR A 24 37.84 -84.10 47.00
N LEU A 25 38.66 -84.30 45.96
CA LEU A 25 38.77 -83.47 44.80
C LEU A 25 37.41 -83.49 44.10
N ARG A 26 36.53 -82.48 44.40
CA ARG A 26 35.34 -82.24 43.58
C ARG A 26 35.80 -81.91 42.16
N ARG A 27 35.66 -82.80 41.23
CA ARG A 27 35.78 -82.57 39.78
C ARG A 27 34.82 -81.44 39.46
N GLN A 28 35.37 -80.23 39.24
CA GLN A 28 34.57 -79.14 38.69
C GLN A 28 34.05 -79.63 37.30
N LYS A 29 32.73 -79.58 37.20
CA LYS A 29 32.09 -79.87 35.88
C LYS A 29 32.58 -78.77 34.93
N PRO A 30 33.05 -79.17 33.74
CA PRO A 30 33.49 -78.21 32.73
C PRO A 30 32.33 -77.29 32.45
N VAL A 31 32.58 -75.97 32.54
CA VAL A 31 31.60 -74.89 32.14
C VAL A 31 31.40 -75.01 30.67
N GLU A 32 30.26 -75.57 30.25
CA GLU A 32 29.86 -75.57 28.86
C GLU A 32 29.56 -74.09 28.46
N ILE A 33 30.55 -73.46 27.84
CA ILE A 33 30.34 -72.17 27.15
C ILE A 33 29.46 -72.48 25.94
N LYS A 34 28.14 -72.30 26.12
CA LYS A 34 27.19 -72.32 25.01
C LYS A 34 27.52 -71.14 24.09
N ARG A 35 28.39 -71.39 23.09
CA ARG A 35 28.54 -70.49 21.96
C ARG A 35 27.15 -70.29 21.37
N ARG A 36 26.57 -69.09 21.52
CA ARG A 36 25.35 -68.69 20.83
C ARG A 36 25.60 -68.87 19.32
N LYS A 37 25.15 -69.94 18.78
CA LYS A 37 25.09 -70.09 17.33
C LYS A 37 24.13 -69.12 16.82
N PHE A 38 24.63 -68.08 16.13
CA PHE A 38 23.78 -67.15 15.38
C PHE A 38 22.91 -67.98 14.45
N GLY A 39 21.70 -68.30 14.85
CA GLY A 39 20.81 -69.17 14.14
C GLY A 39 20.43 -68.52 12.80
N LYS A 40 20.40 -69.35 11.74
CA LYS A 40 19.99 -68.95 10.38
C LYS A 40 18.64 -68.26 10.33
N LYS A 41 17.80 -68.34 11.40
CA LYS A 41 16.56 -67.61 11.57
C LYS A 41 16.77 -66.09 11.89
N ALA A 42 17.82 -65.74 12.64
CA ALA A 42 18.11 -64.31 12.93
C ALA A 42 18.56 -63.59 11.66
N TRP A 43 19.29 -64.25 10.79
CA TRP A 43 19.79 -63.66 9.54
C TRP A 43 18.64 -63.27 8.59
N LYS A 44 17.56 -64.06 8.51
CA LYS A 44 16.36 -63.71 7.78
C LYS A 44 15.68 -62.43 8.32
N GLY A 45 15.73 -62.18 9.62
CA GLY A 45 15.29 -60.95 10.25
C GLY A 45 16.13 -59.75 9.84
N TYR A 46 17.47 -59.88 9.90
CA TYR A 46 18.38 -58.81 9.45
C TYR A 46 18.23 -58.51 7.95
N PHE A 47 18.06 -59.53 7.10
CA PHE A 47 17.79 -59.35 5.66
C PHE A 47 16.47 -58.60 5.41
N ARG A 48 15.40 -58.88 6.17
CA ARG A 48 14.13 -58.15 6.05
C ARG A 48 14.28 -56.67 6.48
N VAL A 49 14.96 -56.43 7.59
CA VAL A 49 15.22 -55.07 8.04
C VAL A 49 16.12 -54.32 7.06
N ALA A 50 17.18 -54.94 6.57
CA ALA A 50 18.05 -54.35 5.56
C ALA A 50 17.30 -54.06 4.26
N PHE A 51 16.43 -54.97 3.81
CA PHE A 51 15.58 -54.75 2.63
C PHE A 51 14.63 -53.57 2.83
N ILE A 52 13.98 -53.46 4.00
CA ILE A 52 13.10 -52.32 4.32
C ILE A 52 13.89 -51.00 4.34
N VAL A 53 15.08 -50.99 4.92
CA VAL A 53 15.95 -49.81 4.94
C VAL A 53 16.37 -49.41 3.52
N VAL A 54 16.75 -50.36 2.69
CA VAL A 54 17.09 -50.11 1.27
C VAL A 54 15.88 -49.58 0.50
N LEU A 55 14.70 -50.17 0.72
CA LEU A 55 13.46 -49.72 0.09
C LEU A 55 13.12 -48.31 0.50
N LEU A 56 13.20 -47.98 1.79
CA LEU A 56 12.97 -46.64 2.29
C LEU A 56 13.98 -45.61 1.73
N ALA A 57 15.25 -45.99 1.65
CA ALA A 57 16.30 -45.19 1.04
C ALA A 57 16.05 -44.95 -0.46
N ALA A 58 15.62 -46.01 -1.17
CA ALA A 58 15.25 -45.89 -2.59
C ALA A 58 14.03 -44.99 -2.80
N CYS A 59 13.00 -45.12 -1.96
CA CYS A 59 11.83 -44.24 -2.00
C CYS A 59 12.22 -42.80 -1.69
N ALA A 60 13.04 -42.54 -0.67
CA ALA A 60 13.54 -41.20 -0.34
C ALA A 60 14.37 -40.63 -1.49
N GLY A 61 15.25 -41.44 -2.10
CA GLY A 61 16.02 -41.05 -3.28
C GLY A 61 15.14 -40.72 -4.50
N ALA A 62 14.11 -41.50 -4.73
CA ALA A 62 13.15 -41.26 -5.81
C ALA A 62 12.34 -39.98 -5.58
N ILE A 63 11.89 -39.72 -4.34
CA ILE A 63 11.18 -38.47 -3.98
C ILE A 63 12.10 -37.27 -4.17
N PHE A 64 13.36 -37.37 -3.73
CA PHE A 64 14.35 -36.32 -3.92
C PHE A 64 14.63 -36.06 -5.40
N ALA A 65 14.86 -37.08 -6.20
CA ALA A 65 15.11 -36.97 -7.65
C ALA A 65 13.89 -36.38 -8.39
N LEU A 66 12.68 -36.82 -8.01
CA LEU A 66 11.44 -36.25 -8.55
C LEU A 66 11.29 -34.75 -8.18
N GLY A 67 11.61 -34.41 -6.93
CA GLY A 67 11.60 -33.03 -6.48
C GLY A 67 12.58 -32.16 -7.27
N GLU A 68 13.82 -32.60 -7.44
CA GLU A 68 14.84 -31.93 -8.24
C GLU A 68 14.41 -31.78 -9.70
N PHE A 69 13.87 -32.86 -10.29
CA PHE A 69 13.32 -32.84 -11.64
C PHE A 69 12.20 -31.82 -11.81
N LEU A 70 11.23 -31.78 -10.89
CA LEU A 70 10.12 -30.79 -10.93
C LEU A 70 10.61 -29.37 -10.74
N LEU A 71 11.68 -29.13 -9.98
CA LEU A 71 12.23 -27.80 -9.72
C LEU A 71 13.16 -27.29 -10.84
N THR A 72 13.72 -28.16 -11.66
CA THR A 72 14.71 -27.84 -12.70
C THR A 72 14.22 -28.09 -14.12
N SER A 73 13.15 -28.89 -14.28
CA SER A 73 12.62 -29.23 -15.60
C SER A 73 12.13 -28.00 -16.38
N PRO A 74 12.52 -27.86 -17.64
CA PRO A 74 11.98 -26.82 -18.52
C PRO A 74 10.46 -26.93 -18.73
N ALA A 75 9.88 -28.12 -18.51
CA ALA A 75 8.43 -28.31 -18.62
C ALA A 75 7.61 -27.55 -17.56
N VAL A 76 8.22 -27.23 -16.42
CA VAL A 76 7.59 -26.46 -15.33
C VAL A 76 8.21 -25.06 -15.17
N ALA A 77 9.07 -24.66 -16.09
CA ALA A 77 9.73 -23.37 -16.08
C ALA A 77 8.84 -22.29 -16.72
N LEU A 78 8.85 -21.09 -16.14
CA LEU A 78 8.24 -19.88 -16.70
C LEU A 78 9.17 -19.32 -17.81
N ALA A 79 9.11 -19.91 -19.01
CA ALA A 79 10.04 -19.55 -20.09
C ALA A 79 9.58 -18.34 -20.93
N SER A 80 8.28 -18.10 -21.03
CA SER A 80 7.69 -17.11 -21.94
C SER A 80 6.69 -16.19 -21.22
N PRO A 81 6.60 -14.91 -21.64
CA PRO A 81 5.55 -13.98 -21.19
C PRO A 81 4.12 -14.48 -21.46
N SER A 82 3.94 -15.35 -22.46
CA SER A 82 2.63 -15.95 -22.76
C SER A 82 2.16 -16.97 -21.70
N GLN A 83 3.03 -17.36 -20.78
CA GLN A 83 2.70 -18.24 -19.66
C GLN A 83 2.17 -17.48 -18.44
N VAL A 84 2.15 -16.16 -18.50
CA VAL A 84 1.46 -15.31 -17.52
C VAL A 84 0.11 -14.93 -18.11
N ASP A 85 -0.92 -15.57 -17.61
CA ASP A 85 -2.30 -15.30 -18.01
C ASP A 85 -2.84 -14.17 -17.11
N LEU A 86 -3.08 -13.00 -17.72
CA LEU A 86 -3.53 -11.79 -17.05
C LEU A 86 -4.98 -11.54 -17.38
N THR A 87 -5.80 -11.32 -16.34
CA THR A 87 -7.22 -11.00 -16.45
C THR A 87 -7.59 -9.81 -15.56
N GLY A 88 -8.66 -9.08 -15.93
CA GLY A 88 -9.16 -7.94 -15.17
C GLY A 88 -8.38 -6.63 -15.37
N ASN A 89 -7.38 -6.62 -16.24
CA ASN A 89 -6.68 -5.39 -16.61
C ASN A 89 -7.38 -4.64 -17.73
N HIS A 90 -7.71 -3.37 -17.50
CA HIS A 90 -8.25 -2.45 -18.47
C HIS A 90 -7.33 -1.24 -18.66
N PHE A 91 -6.98 -0.58 -17.58
CA PHE A 91 -6.06 0.56 -17.54
C PHE A 91 -4.62 0.15 -17.22
N VAL A 92 -4.43 -0.97 -16.52
CA VAL A 92 -3.10 -1.50 -16.22
C VAL A 92 -2.50 -2.11 -17.47
N ALA A 93 -1.39 -1.56 -17.93
CA ALA A 93 -0.67 -2.09 -19.07
C ALA A 93 -0.15 -3.51 -18.78
N ARG A 94 -0.47 -4.47 -19.67
CA ARG A 94 0.03 -5.85 -19.57
C ARG A 94 1.56 -5.90 -19.45
N ALA A 95 2.26 -4.99 -20.13
CA ALA A 95 3.72 -4.93 -20.12
C ALA A 95 4.27 -4.68 -18.72
N SER A 96 3.66 -3.77 -17.95
CA SER A 96 4.08 -3.46 -16.58
C SER A 96 3.95 -4.67 -15.65
N VAL A 97 2.89 -5.46 -15.80
CA VAL A 97 2.72 -6.68 -15.02
C VAL A 97 3.74 -7.74 -15.41
N LEU A 98 4.00 -7.90 -16.71
CA LEU A 98 4.99 -8.87 -17.21
C LEU A 98 6.42 -8.51 -16.79
N GLU A 99 6.73 -7.24 -16.64
CA GLU A 99 8.03 -6.78 -16.15
C GLU A 99 8.29 -7.24 -14.72
N ILE A 100 7.28 -7.23 -13.87
CA ILE A 100 7.34 -7.74 -12.49
C ILE A 100 7.78 -9.22 -12.45
N PHE A 101 7.37 -10.03 -13.44
CA PHE A 101 7.78 -11.43 -13.55
C PHE A 101 9.10 -11.63 -14.30
N SER A 102 9.74 -10.58 -14.78
CA SER A 102 11.01 -10.69 -15.53
C SER A 102 12.13 -11.42 -14.78
N PRO A 103 12.31 -11.25 -13.43
CA PRO A 103 13.34 -11.99 -12.70
C PRO A 103 13.05 -13.47 -12.53
N ASP A 104 11.82 -13.91 -12.81
CA ASP A 104 11.40 -15.31 -12.66
C ASP A 104 11.47 -16.09 -13.98
N ARG A 105 11.90 -15.45 -15.06
CA ARG A 105 12.08 -16.12 -16.36
C ARG A 105 13.09 -17.25 -16.25
N GLY A 106 12.73 -18.42 -16.78
CA GLY A 106 13.54 -19.63 -16.70
C GLY A 106 13.50 -20.35 -15.37
N ARG A 107 12.82 -19.80 -14.35
CA ARG A 107 12.62 -20.46 -13.07
C ARG A 107 11.41 -21.38 -13.13
N SER A 108 11.45 -22.46 -12.35
CA SER A 108 10.26 -23.30 -12.14
C SER A 108 9.14 -22.46 -11.50
N VAL A 109 7.92 -22.60 -12.03
CA VAL A 109 6.71 -21.95 -11.48
C VAL A 109 6.52 -22.23 -9.99
N LEU A 110 7.02 -23.40 -9.51
CA LEU A 110 6.97 -23.78 -8.10
C LEU A 110 7.86 -22.87 -7.20
N ARG A 111 8.93 -22.31 -7.76
CA ARG A 111 9.88 -21.42 -7.05
C ARG A 111 9.54 -19.94 -7.16
N VAL A 112 8.55 -19.56 -7.96
CA VAL A 112 8.11 -18.16 -8.09
C VAL A 112 7.52 -17.68 -6.75
N PRO A 113 8.01 -16.58 -6.16
CA PRO A 113 7.51 -16.07 -4.88
C PRO A 113 6.21 -15.30 -5.11
N LEU A 114 5.08 -15.98 -5.18
CA LEU A 114 3.79 -15.38 -5.56
C LEU A 114 3.37 -14.24 -4.64
N ALA A 115 3.63 -14.34 -3.33
CA ALA A 115 3.27 -13.29 -2.37
C ALA A 115 4.04 -11.98 -2.66
N THR A 116 5.32 -12.08 -3.01
CA THR A 116 6.14 -10.92 -3.39
C THR A 116 5.64 -10.30 -4.69
N ARG A 117 5.39 -11.13 -5.71
CA ARG A 117 4.86 -10.66 -7.00
C ARG A 117 3.49 -10.03 -6.87
N ARG A 118 2.63 -10.60 -6.03
CA ARG A 118 1.35 -10.00 -5.69
C ARG A 118 1.52 -8.61 -5.09
N ALA A 119 2.38 -8.46 -4.08
CA ALA A 119 2.63 -7.17 -3.44
C ALA A 119 3.22 -6.12 -4.43
N GLU A 120 4.08 -6.56 -5.35
CA GLU A 120 4.63 -5.69 -6.40
C GLU A 120 3.55 -5.25 -7.42
N ILE A 121 2.60 -6.13 -7.75
CA ILE A 121 1.45 -5.79 -8.60
C ILE A 121 0.51 -4.82 -7.86
N GLU A 122 0.21 -5.08 -6.59
CA GLU A 122 -0.62 -4.20 -5.75
C GLU A 122 0.03 -2.84 -5.45
N ALA A 123 1.34 -2.70 -5.70
CA ALA A 123 2.03 -1.41 -5.64
C ALA A 123 1.79 -0.53 -6.87
N LEU A 124 1.25 -1.07 -7.97
CA LEU A 124 0.87 -0.26 -9.12
C LEU A 124 -0.33 0.62 -8.77
N PRO A 125 -0.31 1.92 -9.09
CA PRO A 125 -1.34 2.86 -8.66
C PRO A 125 -2.77 2.43 -9.01
N TRP A 126 -2.98 1.91 -10.21
CA TRP A 126 -4.29 1.49 -10.73
C TRP A 126 -4.79 0.16 -10.17
N VAL A 127 -3.97 -0.58 -9.41
CA VAL A 127 -4.37 -1.87 -8.83
C VAL A 127 -4.96 -1.68 -7.44
N GLU A 128 -6.20 -2.11 -7.24
CA GLU A 128 -6.82 -2.17 -5.91
C GLU A 128 -6.42 -3.45 -5.20
N SER A 129 -6.48 -4.58 -5.89
CA SER A 129 -6.05 -5.88 -5.38
C SER A 129 -5.62 -6.80 -6.51
N ALA A 130 -4.75 -7.76 -6.20
CA ALA A 130 -4.33 -8.77 -7.14
C ALA A 130 -4.40 -10.16 -6.54
N THR A 131 -4.79 -11.13 -7.35
CA THR A 131 -4.71 -12.55 -7.02
C THR A 131 -3.73 -13.23 -7.95
N VAL A 132 -2.69 -13.86 -7.40
CA VAL A 132 -1.67 -14.56 -8.18
C VAL A 132 -1.70 -16.03 -7.82
N ARG A 133 -1.92 -16.89 -8.81
CA ARG A 133 -2.03 -18.35 -8.65
C ARG A 133 -1.09 -19.08 -9.60
N ARG A 134 -0.68 -20.28 -9.19
CA ARG A 134 0.06 -21.19 -10.07
C ARG A 134 -0.93 -22.04 -10.86
N ALA A 135 -0.83 -22.03 -12.16
CA ALA A 135 -1.52 -22.95 -13.06
C ALA A 135 -0.48 -23.94 -13.61
N LEU A 136 -0.48 -25.13 -13.07
CA LEU A 136 0.46 -26.18 -13.51
C LEU A 136 0.16 -26.64 -14.94
N PRO A 137 1.19 -27.00 -15.71
CA PRO A 137 2.57 -27.23 -15.28
C PRO A 137 3.47 -25.96 -15.22
N ASN A 138 3.24 -24.94 -16.04
CA ASN A 138 4.21 -23.86 -16.30
C ASN A 138 3.57 -22.47 -16.47
N ARG A 139 2.41 -22.24 -15.88
CA ARG A 139 1.69 -20.96 -15.99
C ARG A 139 1.51 -20.29 -14.65
N VAL A 140 1.36 -18.99 -14.70
CA VAL A 140 0.92 -18.13 -13.58
C VAL A 140 -0.32 -17.40 -14.04
N GLU A 141 -1.38 -17.53 -13.28
CA GLU A 141 -2.62 -16.77 -13.45
C GLU A 141 -2.58 -15.55 -12.55
N VAL A 142 -2.81 -14.40 -13.12
CA VAL A 142 -2.87 -13.10 -12.43
C VAL A 142 -4.24 -12.50 -12.71
N GLU A 143 -5.01 -12.33 -11.67
CA GLU A 143 -6.31 -11.65 -11.72
C GLU A 143 -6.16 -10.31 -10.98
N ILE A 144 -6.45 -9.23 -11.69
CA ILE A 144 -6.34 -7.87 -11.18
C ILE A 144 -7.73 -7.27 -11.01
N VAL A 145 -7.95 -6.63 -9.87
CA VAL A 145 -9.08 -5.72 -9.65
C VAL A 145 -8.52 -4.31 -9.72
N GLU A 146 -8.95 -3.55 -10.72
CA GLU A 146 -8.52 -2.16 -10.89
C GLU A 146 -9.34 -1.21 -10.02
N ARG A 147 -8.71 -0.11 -9.62
CA ARG A 147 -9.35 0.94 -8.85
C ARG A 147 -10.38 1.68 -9.68
N THR A 148 -11.48 2.04 -9.05
CA THR A 148 -12.52 2.86 -9.67
C THR A 148 -12.34 4.31 -9.19
N PRO A 149 -11.97 5.23 -10.09
CA PRO A 149 -11.89 6.65 -9.75
C PRO A 149 -13.29 7.22 -9.51
N ILE A 150 -13.38 8.22 -8.63
CA ILE A 150 -14.65 8.90 -8.29
C ILE A 150 -14.58 10.43 -8.42
N ALA A 151 -13.37 10.98 -8.60
CA ALA A 151 -13.15 12.41 -8.74
C ALA A 151 -11.89 12.71 -9.54
N PHE A 152 -11.85 13.90 -10.13
CA PHE A 152 -10.60 14.54 -10.50
C PHE A 152 -9.99 15.23 -9.30
N VAL A 153 -8.67 15.18 -9.15
CA VAL A 153 -7.93 15.93 -8.12
C VAL A 153 -6.99 16.90 -8.82
N ARG A 154 -7.10 18.17 -8.45
CA ARG A 154 -6.19 19.20 -8.93
C ARG A 154 -5.04 19.37 -7.93
N ASP A 155 -3.81 19.09 -8.38
CA ASP A 155 -2.58 19.34 -7.64
C ASP A 155 -1.71 20.34 -8.43
N GLY A 156 -1.77 21.60 -8.04
CA GLY A 156 -1.17 22.70 -8.81
C GLY A 156 -1.82 22.87 -10.19
N THR A 157 -1.05 22.65 -11.23
CA THR A 157 -1.52 22.75 -12.65
C THR A 157 -1.99 21.41 -13.21
N ASP A 158 -1.68 20.31 -12.53
CA ASP A 158 -1.94 18.97 -13.01
C ASP A 158 -3.28 18.44 -12.50
N LEU A 159 -3.92 17.63 -13.34
CA LEU A 159 -5.20 17.01 -13.04
C LEU A 159 -5.04 15.49 -13.04
N PHE A 160 -5.21 14.91 -11.88
CA PHE A 160 -5.17 13.47 -11.63
C PHE A 160 -6.57 12.92 -11.38
N LEU A 161 -6.69 11.60 -11.29
CA LEU A 161 -7.88 10.93 -10.79
C LEU A 161 -7.65 10.48 -9.34
N ALA A 162 -8.71 10.33 -8.57
CA ALA A 162 -8.65 9.73 -7.25
C ALA A 162 -9.77 8.72 -7.02
N ASP A 163 -9.44 7.65 -6.32
CA ASP A 163 -10.42 6.69 -5.83
C ASP A 163 -10.97 7.11 -4.46
N LYS A 164 -11.96 6.37 -3.96
CA LYS A 164 -12.56 6.61 -2.63
C LYS A 164 -11.58 6.44 -1.46
N ALA A 165 -10.46 5.72 -1.66
CA ALA A 165 -9.42 5.51 -0.67
C ALA A 165 -8.33 6.60 -0.71
N GLY A 166 -8.49 7.63 -1.52
CA GLY A 166 -7.53 8.73 -1.67
C GLY A 166 -6.25 8.33 -2.42
N MET A 167 -6.30 7.24 -3.21
CA MET A 167 -5.20 6.91 -4.09
C MET A 167 -5.27 7.79 -5.33
N ILE A 168 -4.16 8.47 -5.61
CA ILE A 168 -4.01 9.32 -6.79
C ILE A 168 -3.61 8.44 -7.97
N LEU A 169 -4.30 8.59 -9.08
CA LEU A 169 -4.17 7.80 -10.29
C LEU A 169 -3.84 8.73 -11.46
N ASP A 170 -2.93 8.29 -12.32
CA ASP A 170 -2.67 8.99 -13.56
C ASP A 170 -3.89 8.91 -14.49
N ARG A 171 -4.18 10.00 -15.20
CA ARG A 171 -5.30 10.03 -16.14
C ARG A 171 -4.94 9.26 -17.41
N PRO A 172 -5.69 8.21 -17.78
CA PRO A 172 -5.56 7.56 -19.08
C PRO A 172 -5.93 8.52 -20.20
N LEU A 173 -5.19 8.47 -21.31
CA LEU A 173 -5.42 9.35 -22.47
C LEU A 173 -6.68 9.01 -23.25
N GLU A 174 -7.11 7.75 -23.18
CA GLU A 174 -8.19 7.21 -24.03
C GLU A 174 -9.55 7.12 -23.32
N ALA A 175 -9.64 7.54 -22.05
CA ALA A 175 -10.87 7.45 -21.28
C ALA A 175 -11.43 8.82 -20.92
N ASP A 176 -12.72 8.99 -21.17
CA ASP A 176 -13.48 10.17 -20.76
C ASP A 176 -14.19 9.89 -19.45
N PHE A 177 -13.89 10.71 -18.45
CA PHE A 177 -14.51 10.66 -17.15
C PHE A 177 -15.31 11.93 -16.90
N HIS A 178 -16.48 11.77 -16.26
CA HIS A 178 -17.36 12.87 -15.88
C HIS A 178 -17.47 12.90 -14.36
N PHE A 179 -16.45 13.47 -13.73
CA PHE A 179 -16.36 13.62 -12.29
C PHE A 179 -16.19 15.08 -11.89
N PRO A 180 -16.61 15.48 -10.68
CA PRO A 180 -16.28 16.79 -10.14
C PRO A 180 -14.77 16.93 -9.93
N VAL A 181 -14.27 18.15 -10.00
CA VAL A 181 -12.89 18.48 -9.68
C VAL A 181 -12.78 18.73 -8.19
N VAL A 182 -11.90 18.02 -7.50
CA VAL A 182 -11.62 18.17 -6.08
C VAL A 182 -10.32 18.96 -5.92
N THR A 183 -10.36 19.99 -5.08
CA THR A 183 -9.19 20.75 -4.63
C THR A 183 -8.91 20.52 -3.14
N GLY A 184 -7.73 20.94 -2.67
CA GLY A 184 -7.32 20.70 -1.29
C GLY A 184 -6.73 19.32 -1.01
N ILE A 185 -6.56 18.48 -2.03
CA ILE A 185 -5.87 17.19 -1.93
C ILE A 185 -4.59 17.25 -2.77
N THR A 186 -3.46 16.84 -2.19
CA THR A 186 -2.17 16.83 -2.89
C THR A 186 -1.48 15.48 -2.77
N ALA A 187 -0.58 15.18 -3.69
CA ALA A 187 0.21 13.93 -3.67
C ALA A 187 1.09 13.82 -2.44
N VAL A 188 1.55 14.95 -1.89
CA VAL A 188 2.43 15.01 -0.70
C VAL A 188 1.68 14.76 0.61
N MET A 189 0.35 14.92 0.60
CA MET A 189 -0.49 14.71 1.78
C MET A 189 -0.44 13.23 2.22
N PRO A 190 -0.42 12.93 3.55
CA PRO A 190 -0.53 11.56 4.05
C PRO A 190 -1.76 10.84 3.48
N ARG A 191 -1.60 9.57 3.16
CA ARG A 191 -2.67 8.75 2.54
C ARG A 191 -3.95 8.75 3.38
N GLU A 192 -3.80 8.70 4.71
CA GLU A 192 -4.94 8.70 5.63
C GLU A 192 -5.75 10.00 5.56
N ASP A 193 -5.06 11.14 5.41
CA ASP A 193 -5.71 12.43 5.27
C ASP A 193 -6.44 12.56 3.93
N ARG A 194 -5.82 12.07 2.85
CA ARG A 194 -6.47 11.99 1.55
C ARG A 194 -7.71 11.10 1.60
N ALA A 195 -7.60 9.93 2.22
CA ALA A 195 -8.73 9.00 2.37
C ALA A 195 -9.89 9.63 3.13
N ARG A 196 -9.62 10.36 4.23
CA ARG A 196 -10.66 11.07 5.00
C ARG A 196 -11.37 12.13 4.17
N ARG A 197 -10.62 12.93 3.39
CA ARG A 197 -11.19 13.94 2.52
C ARG A 197 -12.02 13.34 1.39
N MET A 198 -11.52 12.25 0.77
CA MET A 198 -12.28 11.55 -0.26
C MET A 198 -13.53 10.85 0.29
N GLN A 199 -13.49 10.37 1.52
CA GLN A 199 -14.66 9.84 2.20
C GLN A 199 -15.71 10.95 2.43
N LEU A 200 -15.28 12.12 2.94
CA LEU A 200 -16.15 13.27 3.14
C LEU A 200 -16.82 13.72 1.83
N MET A 201 -16.05 13.76 0.74
CA MET A 201 -16.57 14.03 -0.60
C MET A 201 -17.58 12.98 -1.05
N SER A 202 -17.30 11.69 -0.83
CA SER A 202 -18.20 10.61 -1.19
C SER A 202 -19.52 10.68 -0.40
N ASP A 203 -19.45 11.00 0.89
CA ASP A 203 -20.62 11.18 1.75
C ASP A 203 -21.44 12.38 1.31
N PHE A 204 -20.79 13.50 0.98
CA PHE A 204 -21.44 14.67 0.41
C PHE A 204 -22.18 14.32 -0.89
N MET A 205 -21.49 13.71 -1.85
CA MET A 205 -22.07 13.36 -3.15
C MET A 205 -23.24 12.36 -3.01
N THR A 206 -23.16 11.44 -2.07
CA THR A 206 -24.23 10.49 -1.78
C THR A 206 -25.45 11.22 -1.23
N GLN A 207 -25.29 12.06 -0.20
CA GLN A 207 -26.39 12.76 0.45
C GLN A 207 -27.08 13.75 -0.48
N ILE A 208 -26.36 14.48 -1.34
CA ILE A 208 -27.02 15.37 -2.31
C ILE A 208 -27.78 14.63 -3.39
N ARG A 209 -27.28 13.43 -3.82
CA ARG A 209 -28.00 12.57 -4.77
C ARG A 209 -29.24 11.92 -4.15
N ASP A 210 -29.25 11.69 -2.86
CA ASP A 210 -30.45 11.19 -2.15
C ASP A 210 -31.58 12.24 -2.15
N VAL A 211 -31.24 13.53 -2.12
CA VAL A 211 -32.24 14.61 -2.29
C VAL A 211 -32.70 14.71 -3.73
N ARG A 212 -31.76 14.64 -4.67
CA ARG A 212 -32.03 14.75 -6.11
C ARG A 212 -30.97 13.99 -6.90
N SER A 213 -31.44 12.99 -7.66
CA SER A 213 -30.54 12.04 -8.34
C SER A 213 -29.57 12.67 -9.34
N ASP A 214 -29.96 13.77 -9.98
CA ASP A 214 -29.16 14.53 -10.95
C ASP A 214 -28.29 15.63 -10.30
N ALA A 215 -28.37 15.83 -8.98
CA ALA A 215 -27.62 16.87 -8.29
C ALA A 215 -26.11 16.75 -8.47
N GLY A 216 -25.63 15.51 -8.55
CA GLY A 216 -24.21 15.26 -8.77
C GLY A 216 -23.66 15.81 -10.10
N ASP A 217 -24.47 15.87 -11.12
CA ASP A 217 -24.07 16.33 -12.46
C ASP A 217 -23.90 17.85 -12.51
N SER A 218 -24.55 18.57 -11.59
CA SER A 218 -24.39 20.01 -11.45
C SER A 218 -23.18 20.43 -10.62
N VAL A 219 -22.52 19.50 -9.91
CA VAL A 219 -21.32 19.81 -9.15
C VAL A 219 -20.11 19.85 -10.06
N SER A 220 -19.51 21.02 -10.20
CA SER A 220 -18.31 21.21 -11.03
C SER A 220 -17.01 21.10 -10.24
N GLU A 221 -16.96 21.68 -9.02
CA GLU A 221 -15.77 21.68 -8.18
C GLU A 221 -16.16 21.51 -6.69
N ILE A 222 -15.31 20.80 -5.96
CA ILE A 222 -15.45 20.61 -4.51
C ILE A 222 -14.12 20.98 -3.87
N ASP A 223 -14.10 21.98 -3.01
CA ASP A 223 -12.92 22.33 -2.24
C ASP A 223 -12.97 21.66 -0.86
N LEU A 224 -11.95 20.86 -0.58
CA LEU A 224 -11.73 20.16 0.68
C LEU A 224 -10.46 20.65 1.40
N SER A 225 -10.01 21.86 1.12
CA SER A 225 -8.82 22.43 1.77
C SER A 225 -9.02 22.55 3.28
N ASP A 226 -10.21 22.92 3.71
CA ASP A 226 -10.63 22.88 5.13
C ASP A 226 -11.38 21.57 5.40
N ALA A 227 -10.89 20.78 6.34
CA ALA A 227 -11.55 19.52 6.75
C ALA A 227 -12.92 19.72 7.43
N ASN A 228 -13.22 20.95 7.85
CA ASN A 228 -14.49 21.33 8.50
C ASN A 228 -15.46 22.06 7.57
N ASP A 229 -15.09 22.29 6.32
CA ASP A 229 -15.93 23.03 5.38
C ASP A 229 -15.84 22.43 3.97
N VAL A 230 -16.84 21.66 3.61
CA VAL A 230 -17.03 21.23 2.21
C VAL A 230 -17.61 22.39 1.43
N GLN A 231 -16.83 22.94 0.51
CA GLN A 231 -17.29 23.99 -0.39
C GLN A 231 -17.54 23.35 -1.76
N ALA A 232 -18.76 23.49 -2.26
CA ALA A 232 -19.13 22.95 -3.56
C ALA A 232 -19.54 24.06 -4.50
N THR A 233 -19.00 24.04 -5.71
CA THR A 233 -19.39 24.92 -6.81
C THR A 233 -20.33 24.16 -7.74
N PHE A 234 -21.54 24.70 -7.87
CA PHE A 234 -22.56 24.17 -8.75
C PHE A 234 -22.60 24.96 -10.05
N ALA A 235 -22.75 24.28 -11.18
CA ALA A 235 -22.97 24.87 -12.48
C ALA A 235 -24.35 24.46 -13.01
N GLY A 236 -25.20 25.44 -13.27
CA GLY A 236 -26.55 25.21 -13.80
C GLY A 236 -27.50 24.49 -12.82
N LEU A 237 -27.32 24.74 -11.50
CA LEU A 237 -28.20 24.18 -10.47
C LEU A 237 -29.65 24.62 -10.69
N GLN A 238 -30.58 23.65 -10.73
CA GLN A 238 -32.01 23.94 -10.80
C GLN A 238 -32.61 23.92 -9.40
N GLY A 239 -33.05 25.10 -8.94
CA GLY A 239 -33.80 25.22 -7.69
C GLY A 239 -35.34 25.16 -7.94
N ALA A 240 -36.11 25.34 -6.84
CA ALA A 240 -37.57 25.43 -6.95
C ALA A 240 -37.96 26.71 -7.74
N GLY A 241 -38.25 26.52 -9.03
CA GLY A 241 -38.82 27.56 -9.91
C GLY A 241 -37.90 28.16 -10.96
N ALA A 242 -36.60 28.05 -10.86
CA ALA A 242 -35.66 28.55 -11.88
C ALA A 242 -34.31 27.87 -11.86
N ALA A 243 -33.63 27.80 -13.00
CA ALA A 243 -32.24 27.44 -13.07
C ALA A 243 -31.38 28.61 -12.58
N VAL A 244 -30.42 28.34 -11.69
CA VAL A 244 -29.45 29.35 -11.22
C VAL A 244 -28.46 29.59 -12.36
N PRO A 245 -28.41 30.77 -12.93
CA PRO A 245 -27.50 31.06 -14.03
C PRO A 245 -26.08 31.24 -13.51
N GLY A 246 -25.15 30.47 -14.07
CA GLY A 246 -23.73 30.54 -13.75
C GLY A 246 -23.28 29.62 -12.66
N ALA A 247 -22.14 29.92 -12.04
CA ALA A 247 -21.55 29.14 -10.97
C ALA A 247 -22.02 29.67 -9.61
N LEU A 248 -22.46 28.77 -8.74
CA LEU A 248 -22.86 29.05 -7.36
C LEU A 248 -21.91 28.34 -6.41
N LEU A 249 -21.19 29.09 -5.58
CA LEU A 249 -20.37 28.52 -4.50
C LEU A 249 -21.22 28.34 -3.24
N VAL A 250 -21.17 27.16 -2.64
CA VAL A 250 -21.92 26.86 -1.43
C VAL A 250 -21.00 26.26 -0.36
N HIS A 251 -21.01 26.84 0.83
CA HIS A 251 -20.33 26.34 2.00
C HIS A 251 -21.26 25.46 2.81
N PHE A 252 -20.97 24.16 2.87
CA PHE A 252 -21.81 23.18 3.56
C PHE A 252 -21.32 22.84 4.98
N GLY A 253 -20.05 23.14 5.32
CA GLY A 253 -19.44 22.62 6.53
C GLY A 253 -19.06 21.15 6.40
N ASN A 254 -19.16 20.37 7.48
CA ASN A 254 -18.67 18.99 7.52
C ASN A 254 -19.76 17.94 7.77
N GLY A 255 -21.04 18.29 7.67
CA GLY A 255 -22.14 17.36 7.90
C GLY A 255 -23.50 17.92 7.52
N ASP A 256 -24.54 17.05 7.67
CA ASP A 256 -25.94 17.36 7.38
C ASP A 256 -26.19 17.86 5.94
N PHE A 257 -25.41 17.29 5.00
CA PHE A 257 -25.44 17.71 3.61
C PHE A 257 -26.81 17.54 2.95
N HIS A 258 -27.53 16.51 3.30
CA HIS A 258 -28.88 16.24 2.82
C HIS A 258 -29.82 17.42 3.16
N ASP A 259 -29.91 17.79 4.42
CA ASP A 259 -30.85 18.82 4.89
C ASP A 259 -30.44 20.21 4.39
N LYS A 260 -29.15 20.52 4.42
CA LYS A 260 -28.60 21.77 3.90
C LYS A 260 -28.83 21.93 2.40
N PHE A 261 -28.66 20.84 1.63
CA PHE A 261 -28.93 20.87 0.20
C PHE A 261 -30.43 21.03 -0.08
N GLN A 262 -31.30 20.43 0.71
CA GLN A 262 -32.74 20.62 0.63
C GLN A 262 -33.14 22.08 0.91
N VAL A 263 -32.54 22.70 1.94
CA VAL A 263 -32.72 24.15 2.25
C VAL A 263 -32.26 25.01 1.08
N LEU A 264 -31.11 24.71 0.48
CA LEU A 264 -30.62 25.39 -0.71
C LEU A 264 -31.62 25.34 -1.85
N LEU A 265 -32.07 24.15 -2.24
CA LEU A 265 -32.97 23.95 -3.38
C LEU A 265 -34.32 24.67 -3.17
N ASN A 266 -34.84 24.64 -1.95
CA ASN A 266 -36.15 25.23 -1.64
C ASN A 266 -36.12 26.76 -1.64
N ASN A 267 -34.98 27.38 -1.29
CA ASN A 267 -34.90 28.81 -1.06
C ASN A 267 -34.12 29.57 -2.10
N ILE A 268 -33.29 28.93 -2.92
CA ILE A 268 -32.41 29.63 -3.86
C ILE A 268 -33.17 30.57 -4.81
N GLY A 269 -34.31 30.16 -5.32
CA GLY A 269 -35.12 30.99 -6.19
C GLY A 269 -35.66 32.24 -5.48
N GLN A 270 -36.02 32.17 -4.19
CA GLN A 270 -36.43 33.31 -3.40
C GLN A 270 -35.25 34.24 -3.11
N TRP A 271 -34.09 33.71 -2.83
CA TRP A 271 -32.87 34.50 -2.59
C TRP A 271 -32.45 35.29 -3.85
N GLU A 272 -32.51 34.66 -5.02
CA GLU A 272 -32.25 35.33 -6.30
C GLU A 272 -33.26 36.45 -6.61
N GLN A 273 -34.54 36.24 -6.28
CA GLN A 273 -35.54 37.29 -6.45
C GLN A 273 -35.33 38.46 -5.51
N ALA A 274 -34.86 38.22 -4.27
CA ALA A 274 -34.65 39.24 -3.27
C ALA A 274 -33.33 39.98 -3.41
N ALA A 275 -32.24 39.26 -3.69
CA ALA A 275 -30.89 39.82 -3.69
C ALA A 275 -30.30 40.01 -5.09
N GLY A 276 -30.96 39.53 -6.14
CA GLY A 276 -30.41 39.40 -7.49
C GLY A 276 -29.59 38.13 -7.61
N ARG A 277 -28.71 38.08 -8.60
CA ARG A 277 -27.88 36.90 -8.84
C ARG A 277 -27.02 36.57 -7.61
N VAL A 278 -27.10 35.34 -7.14
CA VAL A 278 -26.37 34.85 -5.95
C VAL A 278 -25.02 34.30 -6.38
N ALA A 279 -23.93 34.78 -5.82
CA ALA A 279 -22.58 34.29 -6.08
C ALA A 279 -22.18 33.19 -5.10
N SER A 280 -22.52 33.36 -3.81
CA SER A 280 -22.24 32.34 -2.81
C SER A 280 -23.30 32.25 -1.72
N VAL A 281 -23.43 31.05 -1.13
CA VAL A 281 -24.32 30.77 0.00
C VAL A 281 -23.54 30.04 1.07
N ASP A 282 -23.66 30.49 2.32
CA ASP A 282 -23.05 29.83 3.47
C ASP A 282 -24.13 29.16 4.34
N LEU A 283 -24.09 27.83 4.38
CA LEU A 283 -25.02 26.96 5.11
C LEU A 283 -24.37 26.30 6.34
N ARG A 284 -23.20 26.77 6.76
CA ARG A 284 -22.51 26.20 7.93
C ARG A 284 -23.25 26.45 9.25
N PHE A 285 -24.06 27.51 9.32
CA PHE A 285 -24.75 27.89 10.52
C PHE A 285 -26.15 27.28 10.59
N GLU A 286 -26.50 26.68 11.72
CA GLU A 286 -27.78 25.95 11.88
C GLU A 286 -29.04 26.87 11.80
N ARG A 287 -28.90 28.14 12.09
CA ARG A 287 -30.04 29.09 12.23
C ARG A 287 -29.96 30.28 11.30
N GLU A 288 -28.89 30.42 10.57
CA GLU A 288 -28.64 31.59 9.72
C GLU A 288 -28.04 31.13 8.40
N VAL A 289 -28.58 31.62 7.31
CA VAL A 289 -28.02 31.43 5.98
C VAL A 289 -27.48 32.79 5.50
N VAL A 290 -26.20 32.80 5.15
CA VAL A 290 -25.58 34.02 4.59
C VAL A 290 -25.58 33.89 3.08
N VAL A 291 -26.23 34.82 2.41
CA VAL A 291 -26.34 34.90 0.95
C VAL A 291 -25.56 36.10 0.46
N ASN A 292 -24.57 35.85 -0.39
CA ASN A 292 -23.76 36.91 -0.98
C ASN A 292 -24.18 37.10 -2.46
N PRO A 293 -24.73 38.25 -2.83
CA PRO A 293 -25.07 38.55 -4.21
C PRO A 293 -23.80 38.73 -5.04
N GLU A 294 -23.87 38.37 -6.31
CA GLU A 294 -22.83 38.72 -7.27
C GLU A 294 -22.83 40.26 -7.43
N ASN A 295 -21.78 40.89 -6.88
CA ASN A 295 -21.60 42.33 -7.06
C ASN A 295 -21.31 42.56 -8.56
N PRO A 296 -22.17 43.25 -9.34
CA PRO A 296 -21.84 43.50 -10.73
C PRO A 296 -20.48 44.21 -10.71
N ALA A 297 -19.51 43.66 -11.45
CA ALA A 297 -18.23 44.35 -11.64
C ALA A 297 -18.55 45.79 -11.98
N PRO A 298 -17.93 46.79 -11.32
CA PRO A 298 -18.25 48.18 -11.58
C PRO A 298 -18.21 48.37 -13.08
N ALA A 299 -19.38 48.60 -13.66
CA ALA A 299 -19.51 48.84 -15.11
C ALA A 299 -18.43 49.82 -15.44
N SER A 300 -17.49 49.45 -16.28
CA SER A 300 -16.42 50.33 -16.72
C SER A 300 -17.10 51.60 -17.16
N GLN A 301 -17.00 52.62 -16.30
CA GLN A 301 -17.59 53.92 -16.63
C GLN A 301 -17.04 54.27 -17.99
N PRO A 302 -17.92 54.61 -18.99
CA PRO A 302 -17.42 54.99 -20.30
C PRO A 302 -16.48 56.16 -20.03
N VAL A 303 -15.21 55.96 -20.36
CA VAL A 303 -14.20 57.03 -20.26
C VAL A 303 -14.80 58.21 -21.06
N ALA A 304 -15.26 59.22 -20.35
CA ALA A 304 -15.75 60.44 -20.94
C ALA A 304 -14.66 60.90 -21.88
N LYS A 305 -14.99 60.97 -23.17
CA LYS A 305 -14.10 61.53 -24.19
C LYS A 305 -13.86 62.97 -23.77
N THR A 306 -12.76 63.22 -23.05
CA THR A 306 -12.24 64.54 -22.83
C THR A 306 -11.88 65.10 -24.21
N THR A 307 -12.74 65.97 -24.69
CA THR A 307 -12.49 66.74 -25.91
C THR A 307 -11.23 67.55 -25.65
N ALA A 308 -10.14 67.17 -26.28
CA ALA A 308 -8.88 67.88 -26.22
C ALA A 308 -9.07 69.24 -26.87
N ALA A 309 -8.95 70.33 -26.06
CA ALA A 309 -8.79 71.65 -26.58
C ALA A 309 -7.42 71.77 -27.26
N PRO A 310 -7.31 72.55 -28.35
CA PRO A 310 -6.07 72.63 -29.14
C PRO A 310 -5.00 73.42 -28.36
N ILE A 311 -3.92 72.82 -28.01
CA ILE A 311 -2.72 73.46 -27.46
C ILE A 311 -1.94 74.09 -28.61
N ALA A 312 -1.81 75.45 -28.57
CA ALA A 312 -1.04 76.21 -29.50
C ALA A 312 0.44 75.85 -29.55
N ALA A 313 0.93 75.80 -30.78
CA ALA A 313 2.30 75.52 -31.13
C ALA A 313 3.30 76.57 -30.56
N ALA A 314 4.33 76.17 -29.87
CA ALA A 314 5.50 76.98 -29.59
C ALA A 314 6.74 76.37 -30.33
N PRO A 315 7.71 77.22 -30.80
CA PRO A 315 8.55 76.93 -31.93
C PRO A 315 9.79 76.04 -31.60
N VAL A 316 10.12 75.26 -32.58
CA VAL A 316 11.26 74.37 -32.66
C VAL A 316 12.57 75.16 -32.56
N ARG A 317 13.45 74.83 -31.61
CA ARG A 317 14.89 75.12 -31.70
C ARG A 317 15.62 73.91 -32.20
N ARG A 318 16.16 74.12 -33.42
CA ARG A 318 17.03 73.25 -34.16
C ARG A 318 18.47 73.36 -33.60
N ALA A 319 19.07 72.31 -33.18
CA ALA A 319 20.51 72.22 -33.05
C ALA A 319 21.03 70.98 -33.83
N ALA A 320 21.99 71.28 -34.65
CA ALA A 320 22.56 70.41 -35.65
C ALA A 320 23.67 69.50 -35.08
N PRO A 321 24.22 68.61 -35.89
CA PRO A 321 24.82 67.35 -35.46
C PRO A 321 26.35 67.45 -35.30
N ALA A 322 26.94 66.57 -34.48
CA ALA A 322 28.36 66.31 -34.51
C ALA A 322 28.64 64.80 -34.67
N SER A 323 29.36 64.60 -35.64
CA SER A 323 29.92 63.45 -36.31
C SER A 323 31.06 62.74 -35.60
N HIS A 324 31.31 61.51 -36.01
CA HIS A 324 32.56 60.70 -36.01
C HIS A 324 33.02 60.22 -34.63
N ALA A 325 33.43 58.93 -34.46
CA ALA A 325 34.33 58.14 -35.29
C ALA A 325 34.27 56.65 -34.91
N ARG A 326 34.47 55.87 -35.90
CA ARG A 326 34.98 54.49 -35.94
C ARG A 326 36.05 54.19 -34.89
N LEU A 327 36.08 52.96 -34.39
CA LEU A 327 37.18 52.04 -34.68
C LEU A 327 36.87 50.62 -34.16
N ALA A 328 37.19 49.69 -35.00
CA ALA A 328 37.17 48.25 -34.84
C ALA A 328 38.35 47.75 -33.99
N SER A 329 38.19 46.56 -33.41
CA SER A 329 39.14 45.44 -33.38
C SER A 329 38.57 44.39 -32.40
N GLU A 330 38.21 43.24 -32.85
CA GLU A 330 39.00 41.97 -32.91
C GLU A 330 39.61 41.53 -31.58
N GLY A 331 39.26 40.32 -31.20
CA GLY A 331 39.96 39.56 -30.18
C GLY A 331 39.17 38.38 -29.57
N LYS A 332 39.26 37.23 -30.22
CA LYS A 332 39.04 35.91 -29.63
C LYS A 332 40.36 35.47 -28.91
N PRO A 333 40.42 34.29 -28.28
CA PRO A 333 39.80 33.77 -27.04
C PRO A 333 40.89 33.35 -26.02
N VAL A 334 40.57 33.15 -24.77
CA VAL A 334 41.47 32.47 -23.83
C VAL A 334 40.70 31.49 -22.94
N THR A 335 41.12 30.30 -23.05
CA THR A 335 40.90 29.13 -22.19
C THR A 335 41.65 29.26 -20.87
N SER A 336 41.03 28.81 -19.75
CA SER A 336 41.71 28.12 -18.62
C SER A 336 40.62 27.63 -17.65
N ARG A 337 40.38 26.38 -17.52
CA ARG A 337 40.99 25.36 -16.65
C ARG A 337 41.34 25.91 -15.26
N SER A 338 40.54 25.48 -14.30
CA SER A 338 41.02 25.10 -12.97
C SER A 338 40.09 24.12 -12.31
N ALA A 339 40.62 22.95 -12.15
CA ALA A 339 40.12 21.89 -11.28
C ALA A 339 40.48 22.24 -9.83
N HIS A 340 39.55 22.04 -8.92
CA HIS A 340 39.90 21.80 -7.52
C HIS A 340 39.19 20.54 -6.99
N LYS A 341 40.04 19.58 -6.80
CA LYS A 341 39.94 18.33 -6.05
C LYS A 341 40.16 18.66 -4.57
N ILE A 342 39.26 18.21 -3.72
CA ILE A 342 39.49 17.97 -2.27
C ILE A 342 38.61 16.74 -1.97
N GLU A 343 39.12 15.58 -1.95
CA GLU A 343 39.84 14.77 -0.97
C GLU A 343 39.10 14.55 0.37
N SER A 344 38.71 13.30 0.45
CA SER A 344 38.35 12.43 1.58
C SER A 344 38.89 12.83 2.96
N ARG A 345 38.07 12.67 3.98
CA ARG A 345 38.58 12.20 5.27
C ARG A 345 37.52 11.36 6.03
N ALA A 346 37.88 10.13 6.26
CA ALA A 346 37.25 9.14 7.10
C ALA A 346 37.56 9.37 8.59
N ARG A 347 36.84 8.61 9.41
CA ARG A 347 36.96 8.28 10.87
C ARG A 347 36.07 9.11 11.77
N ALA A 348 35.40 8.53 12.76
CA ALA A 348 35.62 7.30 13.56
C ALA A 348 34.32 6.95 14.34
N ARG A 349 34.05 5.69 14.44
CA ARG A 349 33.81 4.90 15.69
C ARG A 349 33.14 5.61 16.87
N SER A 350 31.96 5.14 17.24
CA SER A 350 31.73 4.78 18.64
C SER A 350 30.72 3.61 18.72
N LYS A 351 31.21 2.51 19.27
CA LYS A 351 30.45 1.37 19.80
C LYS A 351 29.80 1.82 21.11
N SER A 352 28.52 1.60 21.29
CA SER A 352 27.97 1.38 22.62
C SER A 352 27.10 0.14 22.60
N LYS A 353 27.57 -0.88 23.29
CA LYS A 353 26.83 -2.03 23.77
C LYS A 353 25.85 -1.54 24.81
N SER A 354 24.63 -1.95 24.72
CA SER A 354 23.74 -2.03 25.87
C SER A 354 22.93 -3.30 25.76
N THR A 355 23.32 -4.23 26.58
CA THR A 355 22.63 -5.45 27.01
C THR A 355 21.43 -5.07 27.86
N SER A 356 20.26 -5.52 27.54
CA SER A 356 19.21 -5.71 28.52
C SER A 356 18.42 -6.98 28.25
N LYS A 357 18.37 -7.80 29.30
CA LYS A 357 17.76 -9.12 29.42
C LYS A 357 16.24 -9.08 29.28
N PRO A 358 15.61 -10.20 28.90
CA PRO A 358 14.16 -10.34 28.87
C PRO A 358 13.60 -10.59 30.27
N VAL A 359 12.50 -9.94 30.56
CA VAL A 359 11.68 -10.23 31.75
C VAL A 359 10.55 -11.16 31.33
N HIS A 360 10.61 -12.36 31.86
CA HIS A 360 9.52 -13.32 31.95
C HIS A 360 8.38 -12.74 32.80
N HIS A 361 7.19 -12.70 32.32
CA HIS A 361 5.99 -12.72 33.15
C HIS A 361 5.08 -13.87 32.74
N THR A 362 5.06 -14.81 33.62
CA THR A 362 4.14 -15.94 33.69
C THR A 362 2.76 -15.52 34.18
N LYS A 363 1.73 -16.01 33.48
CA LYS A 363 0.55 -16.71 33.99
C LYS A 363 -0.48 -16.01 34.88
N LYS A 364 -1.74 -16.04 34.47
CA LYS A 364 -2.73 -16.88 35.18
C LYS A 364 -4.03 -17.03 34.38
N HIS A 365 -4.49 -18.26 34.40
CA HIS A 365 -5.81 -18.77 34.04
C HIS A 365 -6.99 -18.01 34.68
N ALA A 366 -8.06 -17.86 33.93
CA ALA A 366 -9.38 -18.11 34.46
C ALA A 366 -10.31 -18.55 33.32
N ALA A 367 -10.74 -19.78 33.39
CA ALA A 367 -11.86 -20.33 32.68
C ALA A 367 -13.15 -19.81 33.37
N HIS A 368 -14.17 -19.47 32.60
CA HIS A 368 -15.55 -19.67 33.00
C HIS A 368 -16.41 -19.92 31.75
N ALA A 369 -16.94 -21.09 31.76
CA ALA A 369 -18.04 -21.56 30.96
C ALA A 369 -19.34 -20.89 31.42
N ASN A 370 -20.31 -20.78 30.55
CA ASN A 370 -21.70 -21.23 30.65
C ASN A 370 -22.58 -20.41 29.70
N VAL A 371 -23.26 -21.07 28.78
CA VAL A 371 -24.58 -21.74 28.78
C VAL A 371 -25.74 -20.80 28.43
N SER A 372 -26.35 -21.16 27.29
CA SER A 372 -27.78 -21.20 26.95
C SER A 372 -28.60 -19.90 26.90
N ARG A 373 -29.09 -19.52 25.78
CA ARG A 373 -30.41 -19.89 25.19
C ARG A 373 -30.50 -19.36 23.76
#